data_354b66ecafb261281c39b38c26dacf03
#
_entry.id   354b66ecafb261281c39b38c26dacf03
#
_cell.length_a   1.000
_cell.length_b   1.000
_cell.length_c   1.000
_cell.angle_alpha   90.00
_cell.angle_beta   90.00
_cell.angle_gamma   90.00
#
_symmetry.space_group_name_H-M   'P 1'
#
loop_
_entity.id
_entity.type
_entity.pdbx_description
1 polymer ?
#
loop_
_entity_poly.entity_id
_entity_poly.type
_entity_poly.pdbx_seq_one_letter_code
_entity_poly.pdbx_strand_id
1 'polypeptide(L)'
;MRKRKAAALVMSLALASALTACGGGQPAATDTTAAKTEAGAAEAAAETKAKEETAPAADAVTIVLGHFGAPNEPVTAAAETFKSKVEELSGGTMTVEIHGASELGDAKEMAEQTSIGAIQACLVSQGTLDKYDIRYALVTAPYVYSGYDQAYAVVDGPFAEWVGDGVLESKGLHNVGPWDYGFRCLTNSKREVKTPEDVKGLKIRTPSEIQKVACFESLGADVQQIAFSELITALKQKTVDGQENPLSTIYNNSLWEAEQKYLSLTRHTWESVNLTVSDSFWEGLTEEQRGFVQEASNAARDQMRTEVQSNEQDYIQKLSDAGMVVTEVDMEQFKEAMAPAWDAVAEYEGSPEDMDFFLKMVDETAK
;
A
#
# COMPACT_ATOMS: atom_id res chain seq x y z
N MET A 1 25.67 11.02 -49.92
CA MET A 1 25.08 10.18 -50.98
C MET A 1 25.11 8.73 -50.58
N ARG A 2 24.00 8.12 -50.31
CA ARG A 2 23.53 6.77 -50.71
C ARG A 2 22.28 6.43 -49.90
N LYS A 3 21.14 6.60 -50.54
CA LYS A 3 19.82 6.09 -50.16
C LYS A 3 19.82 4.57 -50.28
N ARG A 4 19.23 3.86 -49.31
CA ARG A 4 18.65 2.53 -49.58
C ARG A 4 17.27 2.42 -48.93
N LYS A 5 16.39 1.92 -49.75
CA LYS A 5 14.95 1.92 -49.74
C LYS A 5 14.37 0.81 -48.84
N ALA A 6 13.13 1.05 -48.47
CA ALA A 6 12.18 0.17 -47.82
C ALA A 6 11.92 -1.16 -48.54
N ALA A 7 11.47 -2.17 -47.80
CA ALA A 7 10.59 -3.21 -48.33
C ALA A 7 9.61 -3.60 -47.20
N ALA A 8 8.35 -3.28 -47.41
CA ALA A 8 7.21 -3.79 -46.69
C ALA A 8 6.88 -5.20 -47.21
N LEU A 9 6.53 -6.11 -46.31
CA LEU A 9 5.87 -7.36 -46.67
C LEU A 9 4.57 -7.50 -45.87
N VAL A 10 3.49 -7.27 -46.57
CA VAL A 10 2.12 -7.57 -46.14
C VAL A 10 1.85 -9.03 -46.48
N MET A 11 1.38 -9.82 -45.54
CA MET A 11 0.84 -11.15 -45.82
C MET A 11 -0.51 -11.30 -45.09
N SER A 12 -1.56 -11.07 -45.89
CA SER A 12 -2.94 -11.36 -45.59
C SER A 12 -3.20 -12.85 -45.84
N LEU A 13 -3.84 -13.55 -44.89
CA LEU A 13 -4.49 -14.81 -45.20
C LEU A 13 -5.87 -14.85 -44.53
N ALA A 14 -6.86 -14.69 -45.34
CA ALA A 14 -8.25 -15.01 -45.03
C ALA A 14 -8.52 -16.47 -45.36
N LEU A 15 -9.23 -17.19 -44.51
CA LEU A 15 -10.00 -18.37 -44.96
C LEU A 15 -11.33 -18.47 -44.22
N ALA A 16 -12.33 -18.74 -45.01
CA ALA A 16 -13.76 -18.67 -44.75
C ALA A 16 -14.34 -20.00 -44.24
N SER A 17 -15.40 -19.86 -43.47
CA SER A 17 -16.68 -20.59 -43.47
C SER A 17 -16.76 -22.11 -43.79
N ALA A 18 -17.39 -22.88 -42.92
CA ALA A 18 -18.39 -23.88 -43.32
C ALA A 18 -19.42 -24.10 -42.21
N LEU A 19 -20.67 -23.77 -42.53
CA LEU A 19 -21.92 -24.20 -41.88
C LEU A 19 -22.16 -25.68 -42.20
N THR A 20 -22.70 -26.45 -41.24
CA THR A 20 -23.68 -27.48 -41.53
C THR A 20 -24.67 -27.64 -40.38
N ALA A 21 -25.93 -27.59 -40.77
CA ALA A 21 -27.13 -27.71 -39.96
C ALA A 21 -27.67 -29.16 -40.00
N CYS A 22 -28.72 -29.36 -39.23
CA CYS A 22 -29.71 -30.46 -39.15
C CYS A 22 -29.63 -31.26 -37.89
N GLY A 23 -30.66 -31.46 -37.14
CA GLY A 23 -32.10 -31.49 -37.15
C GLY A 23 -32.54 -32.19 -35.86
N GLY A 24 -33.55 -31.80 -35.18
CA GLY A 24 -34.94 -32.02 -35.39
C GLY A 24 -35.51 -32.92 -34.28
N GLY A 25 -36.55 -32.49 -33.57
CA GLY A 25 -37.38 -33.39 -32.78
C GLY A 25 -38.04 -32.77 -31.53
N GLN A 26 -39.17 -32.16 -31.70
CA GLN A 26 -40.29 -32.03 -30.76
C GLN A 26 -41.41 -32.93 -31.34
N PRO A 27 -42.51 -33.38 -30.69
CA PRO A 27 -43.24 -32.84 -29.55
C PRO A 27 -43.81 -33.94 -28.57
N ALA A 28 -44.46 -33.57 -27.49
CA ALA A 28 -45.85 -33.84 -27.21
C ALA A 28 -46.27 -33.40 -25.79
N ALA A 29 -47.38 -32.70 -25.75
CA ALA A 29 -48.15 -32.32 -24.56
C ALA A 29 -49.16 -33.42 -24.18
N THR A 30 -49.57 -33.47 -22.90
CA THR A 30 -50.89 -33.87 -22.35
C THR A 30 -50.97 -33.32 -20.93
N ASP A 31 -51.76 -32.39 -20.59
CA ASP A 31 -53.20 -32.15 -20.40
C ASP A 31 -53.79 -32.82 -19.15
N THR A 32 -54.50 -31.97 -18.35
CA THR A 32 -55.66 -32.17 -17.46
C THR A 32 -55.41 -32.89 -16.09
N THR A 33 -55.81 -32.35 -14.92
CA THR A 33 -57.20 -32.08 -14.53
C THR A 33 -57.23 -31.30 -13.19
N ALA A 34 -58.23 -30.44 -13.06
CA ALA A 34 -58.64 -29.71 -11.87
C ALA A 34 -59.43 -30.60 -10.87
N ALA A 35 -59.32 -30.26 -9.59
CA ALA A 35 -60.37 -30.57 -8.59
C ALA A 35 -60.48 -29.44 -7.59
N LYS A 36 -61.69 -28.90 -7.47
CA LYS A 36 -62.25 -27.96 -6.49
C LYS A 36 -62.72 -28.73 -5.27
N THR A 37 -62.57 -28.16 -4.06
CA THR A 37 -63.61 -28.21 -2.99
C THR A 37 -63.17 -27.30 -1.83
N GLU A 38 -63.87 -26.23 -1.60
CA GLU A 38 -64.77 -25.69 -0.56
C GLU A 38 -64.23 -25.58 0.90
N ALA A 39 -64.20 -24.33 1.31
CA ALA A 39 -64.87 -23.66 2.44
C ALA A 39 -64.73 -24.23 3.85
N GLY A 40 -64.24 -23.39 4.74
CA GLY A 40 -64.36 -23.45 6.20
C GLY A 40 -63.93 -22.16 6.85
N ALA A 41 -64.89 -21.28 7.13
CA ALA A 41 -64.69 -20.04 7.88
C ALA A 41 -64.44 -20.33 9.34
N ALA A 42 -63.49 -19.60 9.96
CA ALA A 42 -63.50 -19.31 11.42
C ALA A 42 -62.81 -17.96 11.63
N GLU A 43 -63.59 -17.07 12.13
CA GLU A 43 -63.33 -15.74 12.64
C GLU A 43 -62.54 -15.83 13.95
N ALA A 44 -61.48 -15.02 14.15
CA ALA A 44 -61.20 -14.32 15.39
C ALA A 44 -59.88 -13.57 15.43
N ALA A 45 -59.99 -12.36 15.91
CA ALA A 45 -59.00 -11.53 16.56
C ALA A 45 -57.93 -10.82 15.73
N ALA A 46 -58.27 -9.57 15.43
CA ALA A 46 -57.35 -8.51 15.07
C ALA A 46 -56.43 -8.17 16.26
N GLU A 47 -55.15 -8.51 16.15
CA GLU A 47 -54.11 -7.80 16.89
C GLU A 47 -53.37 -6.92 15.87
N THR A 48 -53.58 -5.61 16.06
CA THR A 48 -52.89 -4.54 15.37
C THR A 48 -51.45 -4.53 15.86
N LYS A 49 -50.54 -5.28 15.19
CA LYS A 49 -49.11 -5.01 15.28
C LYS A 49 -48.83 -3.79 14.44
N ALA A 50 -48.42 -2.72 15.14
CA ALA A 50 -47.83 -1.55 14.51
C ALA A 50 -46.68 -2.03 13.59
N LYS A 51 -46.83 -1.74 12.33
CA LYS A 51 -45.77 -1.90 11.36
C LYS A 51 -44.72 -0.87 11.76
N GLU A 52 -43.63 -1.35 12.34
CA GLU A 52 -42.41 -0.58 12.50
C GLU A 52 -42.00 -0.20 11.09
N GLU A 53 -42.13 1.07 10.78
CA GLU A 53 -41.71 1.65 9.52
C GLU A 53 -40.18 1.58 9.53
N THR A 54 -39.60 0.50 9.02
CA THR A 54 -38.17 0.40 8.76
C THR A 54 -37.85 1.56 7.83
N ALA A 55 -37.05 2.49 8.33
CA ALA A 55 -36.36 3.48 7.50
C ALA A 55 -35.78 2.79 6.27
N PRO A 56 -35.77 3.42 5.07
CA PRO A 56 -35.18 2.85 3.90
C PRO A 56 -33.74 2.44 4.26
N ALA A 57 -33.41 1.18 3.97
CA ALA A 57 -32.03 0.71 4.12
C ALA A 57 -31.14 1.70 3.35
N ALA A 58 -30.24 2.37 4.05
CA ALA A 58 -29.20 3.17 3.39
C ALA A 58 -28.55 2.27 2.37
N ASP A 59 -28.34 2.76 1.15
CA ASP A 59 -27.66 2.00 0.10
C ASP A 59 -26.35 1.47 0.69
N ALA A 60 -26.14 0.14 0.59
CA ALA A 60 -24.95 -0.50 1.14
C ALA A 60 -23.69 0.11 0.48
N VAL A 61 -22.75 0.57 1.31
CA VAL A 61 -21.48 1.15 0.85
C VAL A 61 -20.42 0.07 0.83
N THR A 62 -19.77 -0.12 -0.32
CA THR A 62 -18.63 -1.04 -0.44
C THR A 62 -17.35 -0.23 -0.63
N ILE A 63 -16.33 -0.53 0.19
CA ILE A 63 -14.97 0.02 0.07
C ILE A 63 -14.09 -1.05 -0.58
N VAL A 64 -13.73 -0.88 -1.84
CA VAL A 64 -12.69 -1.68 -2.49
C VAL A 64 -11.34 -1.11 -2.05
N LEU A 65 -10.59 -1.91 -1.28
CA LEU A 65 -9.30 -1.54 -0.69
C LEU A 65 -8.17 -2.35 -1.31
N GLY A 66 -7.25 -1.68 -2.02
CA GLY A 66 -6.04 -2.29 -2.57
C GLY A 66 -4.82 -2.09 -1.66
N HIS A 67 -3.93 -3.10 -1.54
CA HIS A 67 -2.63 -2.96 -0.91
C HIS A 67 -1.57 -3.91 -1.48
N PHE A 68 -0.28 -3.59 -1.24
CA PHE A 68 0.84 -4.33 -1.79
C PHE A 68 1.34 -5.49 -0.91
N GLY A 69 0.93 -5.55 0.37
CA GLY A 69 1.47 -6.49 1.36
C GLY A 69 1.12 -7.94 1.07
N ALA A 70 2.07 -8.83 1.34
CA ALA A 70 1.87 -10.28 1.29
C ALA A 70 0.91 -10.77 2.40
N PRO A 71 0.31 -11.97 2.29
CA PRO A 71 -0.74 -12.43 3.21
C PRO A 71 -0.40 -12.41 4.71
N ASN A 72 0.88 -12.53 5.07
CA ASN A 72 1.34 -12.58 6.47
C ASN A 72 2.02 -11.29 6.94
N GLU A 73 1.93 -10.21 6.17
CA GLU A 73 2.52 -8.93 6.57
C GLU A 73 1.62 -8.17 7.55
N PRO A 74 2.18 -7.34 8.44
CA PRO A 74 1.43 -6.49 9.36
C PRO A 74 0.38 -5.62 8.65
N VAL A 75 0.69 -5.09 7.47
CA VAL A 75 -0.25 -4.29 6.68
C VAL A 75 -1.50 -5.09 6.28
N THR A 76 -1.36 -6.38 5.98
CA THR A 76 -2.51 -7.24 5.66
C THR A 76 -3.37 -7.50 6.89
N ALA A 77 -2.74 -7.79 8.05
CA ALA A 77 -3.46 -7.95 9.31
C ALA A 77 -4.20 -6.66 9.72
N ALA A 78 -3.58 -5.52 9.53
CA ALA A 78 -4.18 -4.22 9.80
C ALA A 78 -5.35 -3.91 8.83
N ALA A 79 -5.23 -4.27 7.55
CA ALA A 79 -6.34 -4.16 6.59
C ALA A 79 -7.56 -5.00 7.00
N GLU A 80 -7.34 -6.21 7.51
CA GLU A 80 -8.42 -7.07 8.04
C GLU A 80 -9.04 -6.47 9.31
N THR A 81 -8.25 -5.82 10.17
CA THR A 81 -8.77 -5.10 11.34
C THR A 81 -9.60 -3.90 10.91
N PHE A 82 -9.13 -3.12 9.93
CA PHE A 82 -9.90 -2.03 9.35
C PHE A 82 -11.25 -2.52 8.82
N LYS A 83 -11.25 -3.58 8.01
CA LYS A 83 -12.46 -4.21 7.49
C LYS A 83 -13.43 -4.58 8.61
N SER A 84 -12.95 -5.37 9.58
CA SER A 84 -13.78 -5.87 10.67
C SER A 84 -14.40 -4.73 11.47
N LYS A 85 -13.64 -3.65 11.68
CA LYS A 85 -14.12 -2.48 12.42
C LYS A 85 -15.11 -1.65 11.64
N VAL A 86 -14.91 -1.42 10.35
CA VAL A 86 -15.90 -0.73 9.49
C VAL A 86 -17.22 -1.49 9.49
N GLU A 87 -17.19 -2.81 9.30
CA GLU A 87 -18.37 -3.67 9.25
C GLU A 87 -19.08 -3.73 10.61
N GLU A 88 -18.32 -3.80 11.71
CA GLU A 88 -18.86 -3.77 13.09
C GLU A 88 -19.56 -2.43 13.40
N LEU A 89 -18.84 -1.31 13.21
CA LEU A 89 -19.33 0.03 13.55
C LEU A 89 -20.54 0.45 12.73
N SER A 90 -20.56 0.06 11.46
CA SER A 90 -21.67 0.36 10.56
C SER A 90 -22.87 -0.59 10.69
N GLY A 91 -22.76 -1.64 11.52
CA GLY A 91 -23.79 -2.69 11.61
C GLY A 91 -24.00 -3.43 10.28
N GLY A 92 -22.97 -3.50 9.44
CA GLY A 92 -22.98 -4.16 8.13
C GLY A 92 -23.55 -3.32 6.99
N THR A 93 -23.84 -2.03 7.19
CA THR A 93 -24.25 -1.12 6.11
C THR A 93 -23.08 -0.65 5.25
N MET A 94 -21.85 -0.78 5.77
CA MET A 94 -20.60 -0.62 5.02
C MET A 94 -19.84 -1.94 5.03
N THR A 95 -19.25 -2.30 3.90
CA THR A 95 -18.42 -3.50 3.73
C THR A 95 -17.08 -3.14 3.12
N VAL A 96 -16.05 -3.95 3.36
CA VAL A 96 -14.72 -3.75 2.78
C VAL A 96 -14.30 -4.99 1.99
N GLU A 97 -13.93 -4.81 0.73
CA GLU A 97 -13.34 -5.82 -0.13
C GLU A 97 -11.83 -5.56 -0.23
N ILE A 98 -11.02 -6.48 0.36
CA ILE A 98 -9.56 -6.32 0.41
C ILE A 98 -8.92 -7.05 -0.75
N HIS A 99 -8.06 -6.37 -1.49
CA HIS A 99 -7.21 -6.88 -2.56
C HIS A 99 -5.74 -6.66 -2.19
N GLY A 100 -5.11 -7.71 -1.65
CA GLY A 100 -3.71 -7.69 -1.21
C GLY A 100 -2.71 -8.05 -2.30
N ALA A 101 -1.42 -8.10 -1.92
CA ALA A 101 -0.32 -8.57 -2.77
C ALA A 101 -0.26 -7.92 -4.16
N SER A 102 -0.61 -6.63 -4.26
CA SER A 102 -0.64 -5.88 -5.52
C SER A 102 -1.62 -6.43 -6.57
N GLU A 103 -2.71 -7.07 -6.17
CA GLU A 103 -3.71 -7.64 -7.09
C GLU A 103 -4.34 -6.57 -7.99
N LEU A 104 -4.51 -5.34 -7.49
CA LEU A 104 -5.06 -4.20 -8.25
C LEU A 104 -3.98 -3.33 -8.92
N GLY A 105 -2.74 -3.78 -8.95
CA GLY A 105 -1.61 -3.04 -9.49
C GLY A 105 -0.57 -2.69 -8.43
N ASP A 106 0.51 -1.99 -8.84
CA ASP A 106 1.51 -1.51 -7.90
C ASP A 106 1.00 -0.32 -7.06
N ALA A 107 1.79 0.14 -6.09
CA ALA A 107 1.39 1.22 -5.19
C ALA A 107 1.02 2.52 -5.95
N LYS A 108 1.74 2.82 -7.04
CA LYS A 108 1.49 4.00 -7.86
C LYS A 108 0.19 3.84 -8.66
N GLU A 109 -0.03 2.68 -9.27
CA GLU A 109 -1.25 2.36 -10.02
C GLU A 109 -2.48 2.38 -9.10
N MET A 110 -2.37 1.83 -7.88
CA MET A 110 -3.47 1.88 -6.90
C MET A 110 -3.76 3.31 -6.44
N ALA A 111 -2.75 4.14 -6.18
CA ALA A 111 -2.95 5.55 -5.85
C ALA A 111 -3.63 6.32 -7.00
N GLU A 112 -3.25 6.06 -8.25
CA GLU A 112 -3.89 6.65 -9.42
C GLU A 112 -5.35 6.21 -9.57
N GLN A 113 -5.66 4.92 -9.41
CA GLN A 113 -7.03 4.40 -9.43
C GLN A 113 -7.88 5.01 -8.31
N THR A 114 -7.30 5.18 -7.12
CA THR A 114 -8.00 5.83 -5.99
C THR A 114 -8.28 7.30 -6.30
N SER A 115 -7.30 8.03 -6.86
CA SER A 115 -7.44 9.47 -7.16
C SER A 115 -8.55 9.79 -8.16
N ILE A 116 -8.86 8.85 -9.06
CA ILE A 116 -9.96 8.99 -10.04
C ILE A 116 -11.24 8.28 -9.61
N GLY A 117 -11.28 7.68 -8.42
CA GLY A 117 -12.45 6.98 -7.88
C GLY A 117 -12.73 5.61 -8.50
N ALA A 118 -11.78 5.00 -9.23
CA ALA A 118 -11.93 3.65 -9.78
C ALA A 118 -11.93 2.58 -8.69
N ILE A 119 -11.18 2.79 -7.60
CA ILE A 119 -11.29 2.08 -6.33
C ILE A 119 -11.51 3.09 -5.20
N GLN A 120 -12.09 2.64 -4.08
CA GLN A 120 -12.48 3.53 -2.99
C GLN A 120 -11.30 3.87 -2.08
N ALA A 121 -10.35 2.93 -1.90
CA ALA A 121 -9.24 3.10 -0.99
C ALA A 121 -7.99 2.34 -1.44
N CYS A 122 -6.83 2.81 -0.98
CA CYS A 122 -5.59 2.08 -1.07
C CYS A 122 -4.72 2.28 0.19
N LEU A 123 -3.88 1.28 0.48
CA LEU A 123 -2.79 1.39 1.44
C LEU A 123 -1.49 1.49 0.64
N VAL A 124 -0.90 2.66 0.64
CA VAL A 124 0.33 2.95 -0.09
C VAL A 124 1.40 3.53 0.82
N SER A 125 2.67 3.34 0.45
CA SER A 125 3.78 3.96 1.17
C SER A 125 3.66 5.48 1.13
N GLN A 126 4.14 6.13 2.18
CA GLN A 126 4.12 7.58 2.28
C GLN A 126 4.84 8.25 1.10
N GLY A 127 5.96 7.70 0.68
CA GLY A 127 6.70 8.21 -0.47
C GLY A 127 5.95 8.10 -1.80
N THR A 128 4.90 7.29 -1.90
CA THR A 128 4.03 7.25 -3.11
C THR A 128 3.18 8.52 -3.21
N LEU A 129 2.84 9.15 -2.08
CA LEU A 129 2.00 10.35 -2.04
C LEU A 129 2.75 11.62 -2.48
N ASP A 130 4.08 11.59 -2.60
CA ASP A 130 4.90 12.72 -3.05
C ASP A 130 4.51 13.23 -4.46
N LYS A 131 3.88 12.38 -5.27
CA LYS A 131 3.38 12.75 -6.62
C LYS A 131 2.12 13.60 -6.58
N TYR A 132 1.42 13.58 -5.46
CA TYR A 132 0.17 14.31 -5.24
C TYR A 132 0.39 15.54 -4.36
N ASP A 133 1.20 15.37 -3.32
CA ASP A 133 1.68 16.47 -2.46
C ASP A 133 3.16 16.20 -2.12
N ILE A 134 4.01 17.03 -2.67
CA ILE A 134 5.46 16.83 -2.64
C ILE A 134 6.03 16.82 -1.22
N ARG A 135 5.35 17.47 -0.25
CA ARG A 135 5.76 17.51 1.16
C ARG A 135 5.85 16.12 1.80
N TYR A 136 5.13 15.13 1.25
CA TYR A 136 5.23 13.75 1.69
C TYR A 136 6.61 13.12 1.42
N ALA A 137 7.43 13.70 0.54
CA ALA A 137 8.80 13.27 0.32
C ALA A 137 9.69 13.50 1.56
N LEU A 138 9.41 14.53 2.35
CA LEU A 138 10.22 14.91 3.53
C LEU A 138 10.14 13.88 4.66
N VAL A 139 8.96 13.29 4.87
CA VAL A 139 8.67 12.40 6.00
C VAL A 139 9.58 11.17 6.04
N THR A 140 10.05 10.71 4.90
CA THR A 140 10.91 9.53 4.76
C THR A 140 12.35 9.89 4.42
N ALA A 141 12.78 11.14 4.71
CA ALA A 141 14.18 11.52 4.62
C ALA A 141 15.04 10.65 5.56
N PRO A 142 16.30 10.33 5.19
CA PRO A 142 17.12 9.40 5.96
C PRO A 142 17.45 9.97 7.34
N TYR A 143 17.30 9.11 8.37
CA TYR A 143 17.68 9.42 9.77
C TYR A 143 17.05 10.70 10.34
N VAL A 144 15.89 11.10 9.82
CA VAL A 144 15.18 12.29 10.29
C VAL A 144 14.57 12.08 11.68
N TYR A 145 14.22 10.85 12.04
CA TYR A 145 13.65 10.51 13.33
C TYR A 145 14.65 9.73 14.20
N SER A 146 14.59 9.97 15.50
CA SER A 146 15.37 9.25 16.52
C SER A 146 14.75 7.90 16.91
N GLY A 147 13.50 7.64 16.56
CA GLY A 147 12.76 6.42 16.88
C GLY A 147 11.27 6.52 16.55
N TYR A 148 10.54 5.45 16.84
CA TYR A 148 9.12 5.32 16.54
C TYR A 148 8.26 6.41 17.18
N ASP A 149 8.47 6.69 18.47
CA ASP A 149 7.66 7.66 19.22
C ASP A 149 7.72 9.06 18.59
N GLN A 150 8.93 9.48 18.16
CA GLN A 150 9.10 10.75 17.47
C GLN A 150 8.44 10.74 16.09
N ALA A 151 8.61 9.67 15.32
CA ALA A 151 7.99 9.56 14.00
C ALA A 151 6.46 9.67 14.11
N TYR A 152 5.86 8.94 15.04
CA TYR A 152 4.40 9.00 15.25
C TYR A 152 3.94 10.38 15.72
N ALA A 153 4.63 10.97 16.66
CA ALA A 153 4.27 12.30 17.17
C ALA A 153 4.31 13.38 16.08
N VAL A 154 5.25 13.28 15.15
CA VAL A 154 5.35 14.19 14.00
C VAL A 154 4.20 13.95 13.01
N VAL A 155 4.02 12.69 12.57
CA VAL A 155 3.10 12.40 11.46
C VAL A 155 1.63 12.44 11.88
N ASP A 156 1.31 12.17 13.15
CA ASP A 156 -0.05 12.27 13.69
C ASP A 156 -0.42 13.70 14.15
N GLY A 157 0.57 14.54 14.32
CA GLY A 157 0.41 15.90 14.84
C GLY A 157 0.75 16.96 13.79
N PRO A 158 1.86 17.70 13.99
CA PRO A 158 2.15 18.90 13.21
C PRO A 158 2.31 18.66 11.70
N PHE A 159 2.78 17.46 11.28
CA PHE A 159 2.84 17.15 9.85
C PHE A 159 1.44 16.96 9.26
N ALA A 160 0.55 16.20 9.94
CA ALA A 160 -0.82 16.05 9.48
C ALA A 160 -1.56 17.39 9.39
N GLU A 161 -1.33 18.29 10.34
CA GLU A 161 -1.89 19.65 10.30
C GLU A 161 -1.35 20.44 9.09
N TRP A 162 -0.05 20.33 8.81
CA TRP A 162 0.59 21.07 7.71
C TRP A 162 0.11 20.63 6.34
N VAL A 163 -0.07 19.31 6.12
CA VAL A 163 -0.53 18.77 4.82
C VAL A 163 -2.05 18.71 4.69
N GLY A 164 -2.78 19.03 5.75
CA GLY A 164 -4.26 19.06 5.77
C GLY A 164 -4.87 20.32 5.11
N ASP A 165 -4.15 20.96 4.18
CA ASP A 165 -4.56 22.20 3.53
C ASP A 165 -5.31 22.00 2.19
N GLY A 166 -5.67 20.76 1.87
CA GLY A 166 -6.47 20.42 0.70
C GLY A 166 -5.68 20.16 -0.58
N VAL A 167 -4.34 20.05 -0.51
CA VAL A 167 -3.52 19.75 -1.69
C VAL A 167 -3.80 18.34 -2.21
N LEU A 168 -3.85 17.32 -1.35
CA LEU A 168 -4.20 15.95 -1.74
C LEU A 168 -5.62 15.87 -2.31
N GLU A 169 -6.58 16.51 -1.66
CA GLU A 169 -7.99 16.54 -2.06
C GLU A 169 -8.14 17.16 -3.46
N SER A 170 -7.37 18.22 -3.75
CA SER A 170 -7.32 18.83 -5.09
C SER A 170 -6.83 17.87 -6.18
N LYS A 171 -6.18 16.77 -5.79
CA LYS A 171 -5.69 15.70 -6.65
C LYS A 171 -6.54 14.42 -6.58
N GLY A 172 -7.70 14.50 -5.91
CA GLY A 172 -8.66 13.42 -5.80
C GLY A 172 -8.35 12.37 -4.73
N LEU A 173 -7.46 12.67 -3.79
CA LEU A 173 -7.09 11.81 -2.67
C LEU A 173 -7.41 12.47 -1.34
N HIS A 174 -7.91 11.69 -0.39
CA HIS A 174 -8.05 12.09 1.00
C HIS A 174 -7.25 11.10 1.88
N ASN A 175 -6.32 11.63 2.68
CA ASN A 175 -5.51 10.79 3.58
C ASN A 175 -6.22 10.64 4.93
N VAL A 176 -6.70 9.42 5.22
CA VAL A 176 -7.39 9.11 6.48
C VAL A 176 -6.39 8.99 7.65
N GLY A 177 -5.16 8.58 7.35
CA GLY A 177 -4.10 8.57 8.35
C GLY A 177 -2.96 7.61 8.04
N PRO A 178 -1.78 7.89 8.64
CA PRO A 178 -0.61 7.01 8.52
C PRO A 178 -0.72 5.85 9.49
N TRP A 179 -0.52 4.61 8.98
CA TRP A 179 -0.22 3.43 9.79
C TRP A 179 1.30 3.27 9.88
N ASP A 180 1.81 2.20 10.47
CA ASP A 180 3.26 1.97 10.54
C ASP A 180 3.72 0.97 9.47
N TYR A 181 4.94 1.14 8.97
CA TYR A 181 5.58 0.12 8.15
C TYR A 181 6.95 -0.27 8.73
N GLY A 182 7.51 0.60 9.56
CA GLY A 182 8.73 0.39 10.31
C GLY A 182 9.97 1.01 9.70
N PHE A 183 11.09 0.82 10.41
CA PHE A 183 12.40 1.22 9.92
C PHE A 183 12.91 0.24 8.87
N ARG A 184 13.50 0.78 7.81
CA ARG A 184 13.98 0.05 6.65
C ARG A 184 15.46 -0.32 6.80
N CYS A 185 15.80 -1.56 6.43
CA CYS A 185 17.12 -2.14 6.51
C CYS A 185 17.59 -2.62 5.13
N LEU A 186 18.91 -2.64 4.91
CA LEU A 186 19.52 -3.06 3.65
C LEU A 186 19.76 -4.56 3.63
N THR A 187 19.38 -5.24 2.53
CA THR A 187 19.83 -6.60 2.24
C THR A 187 20.60 -6.66 0.93
N ASN A 188 21.53 -7.63 0.82
CA ASN A 188 22.21 -7.91 -0.44
C ASN A 188 22.74 -9.34 -0.53
N SER A 189 23.10 -9.76 -1.76
CA SER A 189 23.63 -11.09 -2.06
C SER A 189 25.17 -11.17 -2.12
N LYS A 190 25.89 -10.03 -2.05
CA LYS A 190 27.30 -9.96 -2.40
C LYS A 190 28.25 -10.00 -1.21
N ARG A 191 28.00 -9.18 -0.20
CA ARG A 191 28.92 -8.97 0.92
C ARG A 191 28.21 -8.42 2.14
N GLU A 192 28.84 -8.64 3.29
CA GLU A 192 28.49 -7.97 4.51
C GLU A 192 28.72 -6.46 4.35
N VAL A 193 27.75 -5.64 4.76
CA VAL A 193 27.83 -4.18 4.77
C VAL A 193 27.88 -3.73 6.23
N LYS A 194 29.03 -3.20 6.65
CA LYS A 194 29.31 -2.67 7.99
C LYS A 194 29.45 -1.15 7.98
N THR A 195 29.96 -0.62 6.89
CA THR A 195 30.22 0.81 6.70
C THR A 195 29.56 1.32 5.44
N PRO A 196 29.37 2.64 5.30
CA PRO A 196 28.86 3.23 4.07
C PRO A 196 29.65 2.85 2.81
N GLU A 197 30.99 2.72 2.92
CA GLU A 197 31.87 2.36 1.80
C GLU A 197 31.57 0.96 1.26
N ASP A 198 31.08 0.04 2.09
CA ASP A 198 30.71 -1.31 1.66
C ASP A 198 29.51 -1.33 0.70
N VAL A 199 28.71 -0.26 0.65
CA VAL A 199 27.57 -0.12 -0.25
C VAL A 199 27.99 0.24 -1.66
N LYS A 200 29.15 0.90 -1.81
CA LYS A 200 29.61 1.44 -3.07
C LYS A 200 29.66 0.39 -4.18
N GLY A 201 29.00 0.71 -5.30
CA GLY A 201 28.93 -0.12 -6.50
C GLY A 201 28.05 -1.36 -6.39
N LEU A 202 27.30 -1.55 -5.28
CA LEU A 202 26.21 -2.50 -5.22
C LEU A 202 25.05 -1.99 -6.09
N LYS A 203 24.41 -2.89 -6.83
CA LYS A 203 23.16 -2.61 -7.53
C LYS A 203 22.03 -2.76 -6.54
N ILE A 204 21.52 -1.64 -6.03
CA ILE A 204 20.47 -1.62 -5.04
C ILE A 204 19.13 -1.24 -5.68
N ARG A 205 18.12 -2.10 -5.50
CA ARG A 205 16.76 -1.77 -5.87
C ARG A 205 16.14 -0.85 -4.83
N THR A 206 15.50 0.20 -5.31
CA THR A 206 14.59 1.04 -4.52
C THR A 206 13.23 1.13 -5.22
N PRO A 207 12.13 1.48 -4.52
CA PRO A 207 10.95 2.01 -5.21
C PRO A 207 11.28 3.34 -5.90
N SER A 208 10.37 3.85 -6.75
CA SER A 208 10.54 5.13 -7.45
C SER A 208 10.22 6.31 -6.54
N GLU A 209 10.93 6.42 -5.42
CA GLU A 209 10.77 7.43 -4.39
C GLU A 209 12.12 8.15 -4.22
N ILE A 210 12.13 9.48 -4.43
CA ILE A 210 13.35 10.29 -4.48
C ILE A 210 14.22 10.12 -3.23
N GLN A 211 13.62 10.07 -2.06
CA GLN A 211 14.31 9.97 -0.78
C GLN A 211 15.08 8.65 -0.65
N LYS A 212 14.53 7.53 -1.14
CA LYS A 212 15.21 6.23 -1.12
C LYS A 212 16.29 6.14 -2.21
N VAL A 213 16.02 6.70 -3.38
CA VAL A 213 17.01 6.83 -4.46
C VAL A 213 18.22 7.62 -3.96
N ALA A 214 17.99 8.81 -3.42
CA ALA A 214 19.05 9.70 -2.94
C ALA A 214 19.86 9.11 -1.78
N CYS A 215 19.22 8.33 -0.88
CA CYS A 215 19.92 7.62 0.19
C CYS A 215 21.03 6.71 -0.35
N PHE A 216 20.72 5.88 -1.33
CA PHE A 216 21.70 4.91 -1.85
C PHE A 216 22.63 5.49 -2.89
N GLU A 217 22.24 6.51 -3.64
CA GLU A 217 23.14 7.25 -4.51
C GLU A 217 24.21 7.99 -3.71
N SER A 218 23.88 8.57 -2.55
CA SER A 218 24.84 9.21 -1.66
C SER A 218 25.91 8.24 -1.12
N LEU A 219 25.57 6.95 -1.00
CA LEU A 219 26.50 5.88 -0.65
C LEU A 219 27.27 5.30 -1.84
N GLY A 220 27.05 5.83 -3.05
CA GLY A 220 27.71 5.36 -4.28
C GLY A 220 27.20 4.01 -4.78
N ALA A 221 25.98 3.62 -4.46
CA ALA A 221 25.30 2.48 -5.07
C ALA A 221 24.89 2.77 -6.52
N ASP A 222 24.72 1.70 -7.30
CA ASP A 222 24.05 1.72 -8.62
C ASP A 222 22.55 1.48 -8.36
N VAL A 223 21.76 2.56 -8.26
CA VAL A 223 20.35 2.48 -7.87
C VAL A 223 19.46 2.10 -9.04
N GLN A 224 18.61 1.10 -8.84
CA GLN A 224 17.64 0.61 -9.81
C GLN A 224 16.23 0.75 -9.29
N GLN A 225 15.41 1.58 -9.92
CA GLN A 225 14.03 1.81 -9.55
C GLN A 225 13.14 0.73 -10.17
N ILE A 226 12.61 -0.17 -9.34
CA ILE A 226 11.80 -1.32 -9.76
C ILE A 226 10.58 -1.42 -8.85
N ALA A 227 9.39 -1.69 -9.41
CA ALA A 227 8.17 -1.90 -8.63
C ALA A 227 8.32 -3.06 -7.62
N PHE A 228 7.60 -3.00 -6.50
CA PHE A 228 7.70 -4.04 -5.46
C PHE A 228 7.26 -5.41 -5.99
N SER A 229 6.23 -5.46 -6.83
CA SER A 229 5.74 -6.68 -7.49
C SER A 229 6.80 -7.39 -8.36
N GLU A 230 7.81 -6.67 -8.85
CA GLU A 230 8.90 -7.20 -9.67
C GLU A 230 10.16 -7.52 -8.87
N LEU A 231 10.22 -7.12 -7.58
CA LEU A 231 11.42 -7.21 -6.73
C LEU A 231 12.02 -8.62 -6.68
N ILE A 232 11.21 -9.62 -6.32
CA ILE A 232 11.68 -11.00 -6.15
C ILE A 232 12.26 -11.55 -7.46
N THR A 233 11.63 -11.22 -8.58
CA THR A 233 12.10 -11.60 -9.91
C THR A 233 13.44 -10.95 -10.22
N ALA A 234 13.58 -9.65 -9.96
CA ALA A 234 14.84 -8.91 -10.19
C ALA A 234 15.99 -9.45 -9.34
N LEU A 235 15.74 -9.79 -8.08
CA LEU A 235 16.74 -10.40 -7.18
C LEU A 235 17.16 -11.80 -7.67
N LYS A 236 16.21 -12.69 -8.00
CA LYS A 236 16.49 -14.03 -8.51
C LYS A 236 17.22 -14.02 -9.84
N GLN A 237 16.91 -13.05 -10.70
CA GLN A 237 17.61 -12.86 -11.98
C GLN A 237 18.95 -12.12 -11.84
N LYS A 238 19.30 -11.66 -10.63
CA LYS A 238 20.53 -10.89 -10.35
C LYS A 238 20.63 -9.59 -11.16
N THR A 239 19.49 -9.03 -11.54
CA THR A 239 19.39 -7.69 -12.14
C THR A 239 19.87 -6.65 -11.12
N VAL A 240 19.54 -6.88 -9.85
CA VAL A 240 20.03 -6.13 -8.70
C VAL A 240 20.73 -7.05 -7.71
N ASP A 241 21.64 -6.49 -6.92
CA ASP A 241 22.40 -7.21 -5.88
C ASP A 241 21.68 -7.22 -4.55
N GLY A 242 20.88 -6.18 -4.30
CA GLY A 242 20.21 -5.99 -3.03
C GLY A 242 18.99 -5.08 -3.12
N GLN A 243 18.39 -4.86 -1.97
CA GLN A 243 17.20 -4.03 -1.77
C GLN A 243 17.14 -3.51 -0.33
N GLU A 244 16.21 -2.64 -0.04
CA GLU A 244 15.92 -2.13 1.29
C GLU A 244 14.43 -2.23 1.58
N ASN A 245 14.08 -2.66 2.78
CA ASN A 245 12.69 -2.80 3.27
C ASN A 245 12.68 -2.97 4.79
N PRO A 246 11.50 -2.84 5.44
CA PRO A 246 11.33 -3.25 6.82
C PRO A 246 11.59 -4.75 7.02
N LEU A 247 11.96 -5.13 8.25
CA LEU A 247 12.28 -6.52 8.58
C LEU A 247 11.10 -7.46 8.37
N SER A 248 9.89 -7.01 8.66
CA SER A 248 8.65 -7.75 8.40
C SER A 248 8.49 -8.13 6.93
N THR A 249 8.72 -7.18 6.03
CA THR A 249 8.66 -7.38 4.58
C THR A 249 9.76 -8.31 4.10
N ILE A 250 11.00 -8.14 4.59
CA ILE A 250 12.12 -9.03 4.26
C ILE A 250 11.78 -10.47 4.64
N TYR A 251 11.20 -10.68 5.83
CA TYR A 251 10.84 -12.00 6.32
C TYR A 251 9.61 -12.57 5.59
N ASN A 252 8.49 -11.86 5.56
CA ASN A 252 7.23 -12.42 5.05
C ASN A 252 7.24 -12.64 3.54
N ASN A 253 8.11 -11.97 2.79
CA ASN A 253 8.34 -12.23 1.36
C ASN A 253 9.49 -13.20 1.09
N SER A 254 10.05 -13.84 2.12
CA SER A 254 11.10 -14.86 1.99
C SER A 254 12.29 -14.36 1.15
N LEU A 255 12.75 -13.12 1.37
CA LEU A 255 13.79 -12.53 0.50
C LEU A 255 15.13 -13.30 0.59
N TRP A 256 15.40 -14.02 1.67
CA TRP A 256 16.56 -14.91 1.76
C TRP A 256 16.53 -16.01 0.67
N GLU A 257 15.38 -16.47 0.24
CA GLU A 257 15.22 -17.42 -0.86
C GLU A 257 15.53 -16.79 -2.23
N ALA A 258 15.54 -15.48 -2.30
CA ALA A 258 15.98 -14.69 -3.45
C ALA A 258 17.47 -14.28 -3.35
N GLU A 259 18.28 -15.13 -2.71
CA GLU A 259 19.72 -14.97 -2.50
C GLU A 259 20.11 -13.74 -1.65
N GLN A 260 19.20 -13.16 -0.89
CA GLN A 260 19.51 -12.07 0.02
C GLN A 260 20.19 -12.64 1.27
N LYS A 261 21.52 -12.77 1.20
CA LYS A 261 22.35 -13.44 2.22
C LYS A 261 22.74 -12.53 3.39
N TYR A 262 22.91 -11.25 3.14
CA TYR A 262 23.40 -10.29 4.12
C TYR A 262 22.28 -9.31 4.45
N LEU A 263 22.04 -9.11 5.75
CA LEU A 263 21.13 -8.12 6.29
C LEU A 263 21.94 -7.14 7.14
N SER A 264 21.93 -5.86 6.80
CA SER A 264 22.53 -4.79 7.57
C SER A 264 21.44 -3.94 8.20
N LEU A 265 21.44 -3.84 9.53
CA LEU A 265 20.41 -3.15 10.30
C LEU A 265 20.66 -1.63 10.26
N THR A 266 20.57 -1.08 9.06
CA THR A 266 20.83 0.34 8.80
C THR A 266 19.77 1.26 9.39
N ARG A 267 18.53 0.81 9.51
CA ARG A 267 17.38 1.60 9.99
C ARG A 267 17.38 3.04 9.44
N HIS A 268 17.77 3.16 8.17
CA HIS A 268 18.08 4.44 7.53
C HIS A 268 16.88 5.33 7.28
N THR A 269 15.68 4.76 7.19
CA THR A 269 14.43 5.49 6.93
C THR A 269 13.31 4.81 7.72
N TRP A 270 12.54 5.59 8.48
CA TRP A 270 11.23 5.16 8.94
C TRP A 270 10.19 5.40 7.85
N GLU A 271 9.22 4.52 7.75
CA GLU A 271 8.15 4.64 6.78
C GLU A 271 6.79 4.27 7.36
N SER A 272 5.76 4.97 6.90
CA SER A 272 4.36 4.58 7.09
C SER A 272 3.74 4.07 5.80
N VAL A 273 2.67 3.30 5.93
CA VAL A 273 1.67 3.13 4.89
C VAL A 273 0.47 3.99 5.26
N ASN A 274 -0.12 4.64 4.27
CA ASN A 274 -1.23 5.55 4.48
C ASN A 274 -2.51 4.91 3.96
N LEU A 275 -3.57 4.92 4.80
CA LEU A 275 -4.91 4.69 4.30
C LEU A 275 -5.36 5.95 3.59
N THR A 276 -5.39 5.85 2.26
CA THR A 276 -5.80 6.94 1.38
C THR A 276 -7.06 6.52 0.67
N VAL A 277 -8.07 7.38 0.69
CA VAL A 277 -9.35 7.14 0.02
C VAL A 277 -9.56 8.10 -1.13
N SER A 278 -10.41 7.73 -2.09
CA SER A 278 -10.86 8.65 -3.13
C SER A 278 -11.58 9.84 -2.48
N ASP A 279 -11.17 11.05 -2.82
CA ASP A 279 -11.81 12.26 -2.30
C ASP A 279 -13.30 12.33 -2.67
N SER A 280 -13.64 11.95 -3.89
CA SER A 280 -15.04 11.88 -4.32
C SER A 280 -15.86 10.84 -3.55
N PHE A 281 -15.25 9.72 -3.16
CA PHE A 281 -15.88 8.73 -2.30
C PHE A 281 -16.05 9.29 -0.89
N TRP A 282 -15.02 9.92 -0.31
CA TRP A 282 -15.03 10.52 1.01
C TRP A 282 -16.12 11.60 1.13
N GLU A 283 -16.22 12.48 0.14
CA GLU A 283 -17.24 13.52 0.08
C GLU A 283 -18.67 12.95 -0.05
N GLY A 284 -18.82 11.77 -0.64
CA GLY A 284 -20.10 11.07 -0.76
C GLY A 284 -20.57 10.40 0.54
N LEU A 285 -19.68 10.20 1.52
CA LEU A 285 -20.03 9.61 2.81
C LEU A 285 -20.75 10.61 3.72
N THR A 286 -21.66 10.10 4.54
CA THR A 286 -22.22 10.88 5.65
C THR A 286 -21.15 11.12 6.73
N GLU A 287 -21.37 12.12 7.60
CA GLU A 287 -20.48 12.38 8.74
C GLU A 287 -20.30 11.14 9.64
N GLU A 288 -21.37 10.39 9.87
CA GLU A 288 -21.35 9.15 10.64
C GLU A 288 -20.49 8.08 9.96
N GLN A 289 -20.63 7.89 8.64
CA GLN A 289 -19.83 6.93 7.86
C GLN A 289 -18.35 7.32 7.82
N ARG A 290 -18.03 8.61 7.68
CA ARG A 290 -16.65 9.11 7.82
C ARG A 290 -16.07 8.81 9.20
N GLY A 291 -16.91 8.96 10.26
CA GLY A 291 -16.55 8.59 11.63
C GLY A 291 -16.20 7.10 11.76
N PHE A 292 -16.97 6.21 11.16
CA PHE A 292 -16.67 4.76 11.15
C PHE A 292 -15.34 4.44 10.45
N VAL A 293 -15.09 5.04 9.29
CA VAL A 293 -13.84 4.86 8.55
C VAL A 293 -12.64 5.37 9.35
N GLN A 294 -12.77 6.54 9.99
CA GLN A 294 -11.70 7.12 10.79
C GLN A 294 -11.40 6.30 12.05
N GLU A 295 -12.42 5.85 12.77
CA GLU A 295 -12.27 5.02 13.97
C GLU A 295 -11.65 3.65 13.61
N ALA A 296 -12.11 3.04 12.53
CA ALA A 296 -11.55 1.79 12.03
C ALA A 296 -10.09 1.94 11.60
N SER A 297 -9.74 3.05 10.95
CA SER A 297 -8.35 3.37 10.57
C SER A 297 -7.46 3.53 11.81
N ASN A 298 -7.94 4.22 12.85
CA ASN A 298 -7.20 4.37 14.10
C ASN A 298 -6.93 3.02 14.77
N ALA A 299 -7.93 2.12 14.81
CA ALA A 299 -7.78 0.79 15.38
C ALA A 299 -6.74 -0.06 14.60
N ALA A 300 -6.78 -0.03 13.27
CA ALA A 300 -5.82 -0.71 12.40
C ALA A 300 -4.40 -0.15 12.57
N ARG A 301 -4.28 1.18 12.64
CA ARG A 301 -3.01 1.88 12.91
C ARG A 301 -2.39 1.41 14.23
N ASP A 302 -3.16 1.44 15.30
CA ASP A 302 -2.66 1.14 16.65
C ASP A 302 -2.24 -0.33 16.77
N GLN A 303 -2.98 -1.24 16.12
CA GLN A 303 -2.56 -2.64 15.99
C GLN A 303 -1.25 -2.77 15.23
N MET A 304 -1.14 -2.15 14.05
CA MET A 304 0.04 -2.27 13.20
C MET A 304 1.29 -1.70 13.88
N ARG A 305 1.18 -0.54 14.54
CA ARG A 305 2.27 0.05 15.34
C ARG A 305 2.75 -0.90 16.43
N THR A 306 1.82 -1.50 17.17
CA THR A 306 2.14 -2.47 18.22
C THR A 306 2.84 -3.70 17.62
N GLU A 307 2.33 -4.23 16.52
CA GLU A 307 2.88 -5.42 15.88
C GLU A 307 4.28 -5.16 15.30
N VAL A 308 4.48 -4.06 14.59
CA VAL A 308 5.78 -3.71 13.98
C VAL A 308 6.85 -3.55 15.03
N GLN A 309 6.57 -2.79 16.11
CA GLN A 309 7.57 -2.56 17.18
C GLN A 309 7.85 -3.82 18.00
N SER A 310 6.81 -4.55 18.41
CA SER A 310 6.99 -5.72 19.28
C SER A 310 7.70 -6.88 18.60
N ASN A 311 7.61 -6.99 17.28
CA ASN A 311 8.17 -8.11 16.52
C ASN A 311 9.52 -7.81 15.87
N GLU A 312 10.10 -6.63 16.04
CA GLU A 312 11.38 -6.29 15.39
C GLU A 312 12.50 -7.29 15.75
N GLN A 313 12.68 -7.59 17.03
CA GLN A 313 13.70 -8.53 17.47
C GLN A 313 13.40 -9.98 17.04
N ASP A 314 12.14 -10.35 17.02
CA ASP A 314 11.70 -11.68 16.53
C ASP A 314 12.01 -11.83 15.03
N TYR A 315 11.76 -10.81 14.22
CA TYR A 315 12.14 -10.82 12.79
C TYR A 315 13.66 -10.91 12.59
N ILE A 316 14.45 -10.21 13.39
CA ILE A 316 15.93 -10.32 13.35
C ILE A 316 16.35 -11.77 13.61
N GLN A 317 15.81 -12.40 14.65
CA GLN A 317 16.12 -13.78 14.98
C GLN A 317 15.66 -14.75 13.87
N LYS A 318 14.44 -14.61 13.38
CA LYS A 318 13.90 -15.45 12.31
C LYS A 318 14.72 -15.35 11.02
N LEU A 319 15.17 -14.15 10.65
CA LEU A 319 16.02 -13.93 9.47
C LEU A 319 17.41 -14.56 9.66
N SER A 320 17.97 -14.47 10.87
CA SER A 320 19.22 -15.18 11.22
C SER A 320 19.05 -16.69 11.14
N ASP A 321 17.96 -17.24 11.68
CA ASP A 321 17.65 -18.68 11.64
C ASP A 321 17.40 -19.17 10.20
N ALA A 322 16.88 -18.32 9.33
CA ALA A 322 16.74 -18.57 7.90
C ALA A 322 18.08 -18.54 7.13
N GLY A 323 19.20 -18.23 7.83
CA GLY A 323 20.56 -18.28 7.30
C GLY A 323 21.10 -16.96 6.79
N MET A 324 20.46 -15.84 7.06
CA MET A 324 21.02 -14.52 6.76
C MET A 324 22.12 -14.16 7.76
N VAL A 325 23.18 -13.52 7.27
CA VAL A 325 24.20 -12.89 8.10
C VAL A 325 23.67 -11.52 8.51
N VAL A 326 23.31 -11.40 9.77
CA VAL A 326 22.79 -10.14 10.34
C VAL A 326 23.93 -9.32 10.90
N THR A 327 24.00 -8.04 10.52
CA THR A 327 25.06 -7.11 10.90
C THR A 327 24.46 -5.85 11.50
N GLU A 328 24.82 -5.54 12.75
CA GLU A 328 24.64 -4.20 13.31
C GLU A 328 25.64 -3.24 12.68
N VAL A 329 25.20 -2.03 12.36
CA VAL A 329 26.04 -0.99 11.77
C VAL A 329 26.16 0.21 12.70
N ASP A 330 27.19 1.02 12.51
CA ASP A 330 27.28 2.33 13.11
C ASP A 330 26.36 3.30 12.35
N MET A 331 25.17 3.54 12.92
CA MET A 331 24.16 4.39 12.29
C MET A 331 24.61 5.83 12.09
N GLU A 332 25.49 6.36 12.95
CA GLU A 332 25.98 7.75 12.78
C GLU A 332 26.85 7.88 11.53
N GLN A 333 27.68 6.88 11.20
CA GLN A 333 28.44 6.87 9.95
C GLN A 333 27.54 6.85 8.73
N PHE A 334 26.45 6.07 8.77
CA PHE A 334 25.48 6.04 7.66
C PHE A 334 24.70 7.35 7.56
N LYS A 335 24.31 7.95 8.69
CA LYS A 335 23.65 9.25 8.76
C LYS A 335 24.51 10.35 8.12
N GLU A 336 25.78 10.41 8.50
CA GLU A 336 26.72 11.37 7.89
C GLU A 336 26.88 11.15 6.39
N ALA A 337 27.01 9.89 5.95
CA ALA A 337 27.19 9.56 4.55
C ALA A 337 25.92 9.79 3.69
N MET A 338 24.73 9.68 4.32
CA MET A 338 23.45 9.95 3.66
C MET A 338 22.98 11.42 3.76
N ALA A 339 23.71 12.28 4.45
CA ALA A 339 23.34 13.71 4.56
C ALA A 339 23.10 14.39 3.21
N PRO A 340 23.86 14.10 2.12
CA PRO A 340 23.55 14.69 0.81
C PRO A 340 22.18 14.31 0.23
N ALA A 341 21.55 13.24 0.73
CA ALA A 341 20.20 12.89 0.31
C ALA A 341 19.15 13.94 0.71
N TRP A 342 19.38 14.68 1.80
CA TRP A 342 18.47 15.75 2.23
C TRP A 342 18.45 16.89 1.23
N ASP A 343 19.61 17.27 0.70
CA ASP A 343 19.73 18.32 -0.35
C ASP A 343 18.99 17.86 -1.61
N ALA A 344 19.14 16.58 -2.00
CA ALA A 344 18.46 16.03 -3.18
C ALA A 344 16.94 15.99 -3.01
N VAL A 345 16.42 15.69 -1.81
CA VAL A 345 14.98 15.73 -1.51
C VAL A 345 14.47 17.16 -1.54
N ALA A 346 15.19 18.10 -0.91
CA ALA A 346 14.84 19.52 -0.92
C ALA A 346 14.85 20.13 -2.34
N GLU A 347 15.82 19.74 -3.17
CA GLU A 347 15.89 20.15 -4.59
C GLU A 347 14.71 19.59 -5.39
N TYR A 348 14.37 18.32 -5.17
CA TYR A 348 13.23 17.66 -5.81
C TYR A 348 11.91 18.35 -5.45
N GLU A 349 11.74 18.70 -4.19
CA GLU A 349 10.58 19.45 -3.71
C GLU A 349 10.51 20.87 -4.26
N GLY A 350 11.68 21.45 -4.55
CA GLY A 350 11.79 22.82 -5.05
C GLY A 350 11.56 23.90 -3.97
N SER A 351 11.52 23.49 -2.70
CA SER A 351 11.34 24.38 -1.55
C SER A 351 12.29 23.97 -0.40
N PRO A 352 13.54 24.45 -0.39
CA PRO A 352 14.43 24.26 0.75
C PRO A 352 13.83 24.76 2.08
N GLU A 353 12.94 25.74 2.00
CA GLU A 353 12.23 26.31 3.16
C GLU A 353 11.29 25.28 3.81
N ASP A 354 10.68 24.40 3.02
CA ASP A 354 9.81 23.33 3.52
C ASP A 354 10.61 22.25 4.23
N MET A 355 11.81 21.91 3.75
CA MET A 355 12.73 21.03 4.46
C MET A 355 13.13 21.62 5.82
N ASP A 356 13.52 22.90 5.86
CA ASP A 356 13.88 23.56 7.12
C ASP A 356 12.68 23.61 8.09
N PHE A 357 11.48 23.86 7.57
CA PHE A 357 10.26 23.87 8.35
C PHE A 357 9.94 22.47 8.92
N PHE A 358 10.07 21.44 8.10
CA PHE A 358 9.86 20.05 8.52
C PHE A 358 10.87 19.62 9.58
N LEU A 359 12.16 19.90 9.40
CA LEU A 359 13.19 19.57 10.37
C LEU A 359 12.98 20.27 11.73
N LYS A 360 12.54 21.53 11.69
CA LYS A 360 12.17 22.24 12.91
C LYS A 360 10.99 21.58 13.62
N MET A 361 9.98 21.13 12.86
CA MET A 361 8.84 20.38 13.39
C MET A 361 9.28 19.08 14.08
N VAL A 362 10.23 18.36 13.47
CA VAL A 362 10.80 17.13 14.05
C VAL A 362 11.58 17.42 15.34
N ASP A 363 12.40 18.47 15.35
CA ASP A 363 13.18 18.88 16.53
C ASP A 363 12.30 19.34 17.70
N GLU A 364 11.21 20.04 17.43
CA GLU A 364 10.25 20.50 18.45
C GLU A 364 9.47 19.34 19.06
N THR A 365 9.26 18.26 18.30
CA THR A 365 8.54 17.05 18.74
C THR A 365 9.44 16.11 19.55
N ALA A 366 10.75 16.25 19.47
CA ALA A 366 11.72 15.45 20.26
C ALA A 366 11.80 15.83 21.76
N LYS A 367 11.07 16.83 22.20
CA LYS A 367 11.05 17.35 23.60
C LYS A 367 9.87 16.80 24.38
#